data_14ea66f6a470ae7db5a9a5e43e2c0781
#
_entry.id   14ea66f6a470ae7db5a9a5e43e2c0781
#
_cell.length_a   1.000
_cell.length_b   1.000
_cell.length_c   1.000
_cell.angle_alpha   90.00
_cell.angle_beta   90.00
_cell.angle_gamma   90.00
#
_symmetry.space_group_name_H-M   'P 1'
#
loop_
_entity.id
_entity.type
_entity.pdbx_description
1 polymer ?
#
loop_
_entity_poly.entity_id
_entity_poly.type
_entity_poly.pdbx_seq_one_letter_code
_entity_poly.pdbx_strand_id
1 'polypeptide(L)'
;MDVTVAHARRLPRIDDRWEPRPCSREELRRGLLEGRIAGPEVSHPMENVRRNAELLCAGDPDKRFGLSGVADAFDPEEVVALVGRAAGFAPSPTWRSGPVPVDPDRVLDACEAVGDRLALAVRRGERVILATGHPVGLAHLYIEVGRQLRARGVALLQPYEAEPWWEPGLDHPWEVRYLEGVAMLTDGSSMRHTHSAEPIRRMLERERPDLVFADHGFAGGAIEAGVETLSIADVNDPALVVAAALGRTEVVVVMDDNVRPEAYWPCFQAIVARLP
;
A
#
# COMPACT_ATOMS: atom_id res chain seq x y z
N MET A 1 -8.51 32.71 -35.30
CA MET A 1 -8.06 32.39 -33.94
C MET A 1 -8.03 30.89 -33.83
N ASP A 2 -6.85 30.30 -34.10
CA ASP A 2 -6.65 28.87 -33.93
C ASP A 2 -6.50 28.56 -32.44
N VAL A 3 -7.51 27.92 -31.88
CA VAL A 3 -7.43 27.34 -30.55
C VAL A 3 -6.65 26.04 -30.68
N THR A 4 -5.35 26.12 -30.41
CA THR A 4 -4.51 24.93 -30.29
C THR A 4 -5.05 24.10 -29.12
N VAL A 5 -5.82 23.06 -29.45
CA VAL A 5 -6.23 22.04 -28.47
C VAL A 5 -4.95 21.40 -27.97
N ALA A 6 -4.51 21.79 -26.76
CA ALA A 6 -3.45 21.10 -26.07
C ALA A 6 -3.81 19.61 -26.05
N HIS A 7 -3.00 18.78 -26.67
CA HIS A 7 -3.14 17.33 -26.62
C HIS A 7 -3.09 16.94 -25.14
N ALA A 8 -4.25 16.73 -24.55
CA ALA A 8 -4.35 16.10 -23.26
C ALA A 8 -3.54 14.78 -23.37
N ARG A 9 -2.42 14.68 -22.67
CA ARG A 9 -1.65 13.44 -22.61
C ARG A 9 -2.64 12.36 -22.18
N ARG A 10 -2.86 11.40 -23.05
CA ARG A 10 -3.71 10.25 -22.76
C ARG A 10 -3.11 9.54 -21.55
N LEU A 11 -3.88 9.46 -20.45
CA LEU A 11 -3.47 8.66 -19.32
C LEU A 11 -3.31 7.20 -19.78
N PRO A 12 -2.29 6.47 -19.29
CA PRO A 12 -2.15 5.06 -19.59
C PRO A 12 -3.46 4.33 -19.24
N ARG A 13 -3.84 3.37 -20.03
CA ARG A 13 -5.00 2.52 -19.70
C ARG A 13 -4.57 1.48 -18.68
N ILE A 14 -5.49 0.99 -17.89
CA ILE A 14 -5.24 -0.07 -16.90
C ILE A 14 -4.75 -1.38 -17.54
N ASP A 15 -5.04 -1.58 -18.81
CA ASP A 15 -4.57 -2.69 -19.64
C ASP A 15 -3.20 -2.43 -20.30
N ASP A 16 -2.68 -1.19 -20.26
CA ASP A 16 -1.35 -0.86 -20.75
C ASP A 16 -0.30 -1.42 -19.76
N ARG A 17 0.57 -2.28 -20.25
CA ARG A 17 1.72 -2.78 -19.50
C ARG A 17 2.71 -1.67 -19.21
N TRP A 18 3.21 -1.64 -17.98
CA TRP A 18 4.27 -0.71 -17.63
C TRP A 18 5.64 -1.33 -17.87
N GLU A 19 6.40 -0.69 -18.73
CA GLU A 19 7.78 -1.11 -18.99
C GLU A 19 8.76 -0.29 -18.14
N PRO A 20 9.73 -0.95 -17.48
CA PRO A 20 10.80 -0.25 -16.80
C PRO A 20 11.59 0.62 -17.79
N ARG A 21 11.85 1.84 -17.41
CA ARG A 21 12.72 2.74 -18.18
C ARG A 21 13.50 3.69 -17.27
N PRO A 22 14.66 4.19 -17.72
CA PRO A 22 15.34 5.24 -16.98
C PRO A 22 14.45 6.48 -16.83
N CYS A 23 14.30 6.96 -15.59
CA CYS A 23 13.57 8.17 -15.25
C CYS A 23 14.44 9.03 -14.34
N SER A 24 14.40 10.35 -14.55
CA SER A 24 15.00 11.26 -13.57
C SER A 24 14.09 11.37 -12.33
N ARG A 25 14.68 11.66 -11.16
CA ARG A 25 13.90 11.89 -9.94
C ARG A 25 12.88 13.02 -10.13
N GLU A 26 13.26 14.08 -10.87
CA GLU A 26 12.36 15.19 -11.17
C GLU A 26 11.16 14.77 -12.02
N GLU A 27 11.37 13.86 -12.97
CA GLU A 27 10.26 13.28 -13.77
C GLU A 27 9.32 12.47 -12.89
N LEU A 28 9.84 11.60 -12.02
CA LEU A 28 9.04 10.80 -11.10
C LEU A 28 8.28 11.69 -10.11
N ARG A 29 8.95 12.68 -9.52
CA ARG A 29 8.36 13.66 -8.62
C ARG A 29 7.18 14.41 -9.27
N ARG A 30 7.37 14.87 -10.50
CA ARG A 30 6.30 15.52 -11.26
C ARG A 30 5.12 14.57 -11.52
N GLY A 31 5.39 13.31 -11.85
CA GLY A 31 4.34 12.30 -12.01
C GLY A 31 3.53 12.05 -10.75
N LEU A 32 4.16 12.02 -9.56
CA LEU A 32 3.46 11.91 -8.28
C LEU A 32 2.54 13.11 -8.02
N LEU A 33 3.00 14.32 -8.35
CA LEU A 33 2.21 15.55 -8.19
C LEU A 33 1.01 15.57 -9.18
N GLU A 34 1.25 15.25 -10.45
CA GLU A 34 0.21 15.19 -11.49
C GLU A 34 -0.83 14.09 -11.19
N GLY A 35 -0.37 12.96 -10.64
CA GLY A 35 -1.20 11.83 -10.21
C GLY A 35 -1.91 12.05 -8.87
N ARG A 36 -1.58 13.11 -8.13
CA ARG A 36 -2.09 13.42 -6.79
C ARG A 36 -1.78 12.35 -5.74
N ILE A 37 -0.79 11.51 -5.97
CA ILE A 37 -0.28 10.54 -4.99
C ILE A 37 0.42 11.25 -3.84
N ALA A 38 1.06 12.36 -4.16
CA ALA A 38 1.73 13.27 -3.24
C ALA A 38 1.54 14.71 -3.70
N GLY A 39 1.84 15.67 -2.84
CA GLY A 39 1.73 17.10 -3.17
C GLY A 39 1.16 17.89 -1.99
N PRO A 40 0.76 19.14 -2.24
CA PRO A 40 0.26 20.03 -1.19
C PRO A 40 -1.10 19.60 -0.63
N GLU A 41 -1.83 18.75 -1.35
CA GLU A 41 -3.16 18.26 -1.00
C GLU A 41 -3.35 16.85 -1.57
N VAL A 42 -3.72 15.92 -0.69
CA VAL A 42 -4.13 14.55 -1.05
C VAL A 42 -5.62 14.35 -0.72
N SER A 43 -6.18 13.20 -1.06
CA SER A 43 -7.64 12.95 -0.99
C SER A 43 -8.22 13.00 0.43
N HIS A 44 -7.41 12.73 1.46
CA HIS A 44 -7.83 12.70 2.85
C HIS A 44 -7.42 13.96 3.63
N PRO A 45 -8.39 14.75 4.14
CA PRO A 45 -8.11 15.96 4.90
C PRO A 45 -7.72 15.65 6.36
N MET A 46 -7.18 16.64 7.08
CA MET A 46 -6.65 16.50 8.45
C MET A 46 -7.69 15.98 9.46
N GLU A 47 -8.94 16.36 9.33
CA GLU A 47 -10.02 15.84 10.18
C GLU A 47 -10.18 14.31 10.03
N ASN A 48 -9.92 13.77 8.85
CA ASN A 48 -9.96 12.33 8.62
C ASN A 48 -8.74 11.63 9.22
N VAL A 49 -7.54 12.19 9.02
CA VAL A 49 -6.30 11.70 9.63
C VAL A 49 -6.42 11.64 11.17
N ARG A 50 -6.93 12.71 11.79
CA ARG A 50 -7.11 12.76 13.24
C ARG A 50 -8.16 11.79 13.74
N ARG A 51 -9.31 11.71 13.07
CA ARG A 51 -10.36 10.76 13.41
C ARG A 51 -9.84 9.32 13.38
N ASN A 52 -9.07 8.95 12.36
CA ASN A 52 -8.54 7.59 12.27
C ASN A 52 -7.46 7.32 13.33
N ALA A 53 -6.66 8.32 13.72
CA ALA A 53 -5.75 8.21 14.85
C ALA A 53 -6.51 7.99 16.17
N GLU A 54 -7.59 8.73 16.41
CA GLU A 54 -8.45 8.56 17.59
C GLU A 54 -9.10 7.17 17.61
N LEU A 55 -9.62 6.69 16.47
CA LEU A 55 -10.21 5.35 16.34
C LEU A 55 -9.18 4.24 16.56
N LEU A 56 -7.96 4.39 16.03
CA LEU A 56 -6.87 3.45 16.28
C LEU A 56 -6.58 3.34 17.77
N CYS A 57 -6.39 4.48 18.45
CA CYS A 57 -6.12 4.52 19.91
C CYS A 57 -7.32 4.03 20.75
N ALA A 58 -8.55 4.17 20.24
CA ALA A 58 -9.74 3.58 20.85
C ALA A 58 -9.85 2.05 20.63
N GLY A 59 -8.93 1.46 19.88
CA GLY A 59 -8.90 0.03 19.63
C GLY A 59 -9.89 -0.44 18.55
N ASP A 60 -10.34 0.44 17.66
CA ASP A 60 -11.23 0.09 16.55
C ASP A 60 -10.59 -1.01 15.69
N PRO A 61 -11.24 -2.18 15.54
CA PRO A 61 -10.67 -3.30 14.79
C PRO A 61 -10.43 -2.99 13.32
N ASP A 62 -11.23 -2.11 12.71
CA ASP A 62 -11.08 -1.68 11.32
C ASP A 62 -9.79 -0.84 11.13
N LYS A 63 -9.42 -0.06 12.15
CA LYS A 63 -8.24 0.82 12.08
C LYS A 63 -6.94 0.17 12.52
N ARG A 64 -6.99 -1.02 13.13
CA ARG A 64 -5.78 -1.77 13.56
C ARG A 64 -5.18 -2.68 12.49
N PHE A 65 -5.88 -2.96 11.40
CA PHE A 65 -5.41 -3.86 10.35
C PHE A 65 -4.95 -5.24 10.86
N GLY A 66 -5.58 -5.72 11.96
CA GLY A 66 -5.21 -6.97 12.60
C GLY A 66 -3.97 -6.91 13.51
N LEU A 67 -3.35 -5.75 13.68
CA LEU A 67 -2.20 -5.55 14.56
C LEU A 67 -2.64 -5.47 16.03
N SER A 68 -1.92 -6.18 16.91
CA SER A 68 -2.03 -6.04 18.36
C SER A 68 -1.07 -4.99 18.89
N GLY A 69 -1.39 -4.37 20.05
CA GLY A 69 -0.50 -3.44 20.76
C GLY A 69 -0.26 -2.09 20.07
N VAL A 70 -0.92 -1.80 18.95
CA VAL A 70 -0.81 -0.48 18.29
C VAL A 70 -1.76 0.56 18.88
N ALA A 71 -2.85 0.13 19.50
CA ALA A 71 -3.86 1.02 20.09
C ALA A 71 -3.36 1.75 21.33
N ASP A 72 -2.57 1.08 22.16
CA ASP A 72 -2.12 1.58 23.46
C ASP A 72 -0.69 2.14 23.42
N ALA A 73 -0.05 2.14 22.24
CA ALA A 73 1.37 2.48 22.10
C ALA A 73 1.65 4.00 22.14
N PHE A 74 0.70 4.79 21.65
CA PHE A 74 0.81 6.24 21.51
C PHE A 74 -0.54 6.89 21.73
N ASP A 75 -0.55 8.17 22.10
CA ASP A 75 -1.78 8.95 22.08
C ASP A 75 -2.13 9.43 20.65
N PRO A 76 -3.37 9.90 20.40
CA PRO A 76 -3.78 10.32 19.06
C PRO A 76 -2.94 11.44 18.45
N GLU A 77 -2.43 12.39 19.23
CA GLU A 77 -1.59 13.48 18.75
C GLU A 77 -0.19 12.94 18.36
N GLU A 78 0.34 12.00 19.13
CA GLU A 78 1.59 11.29 18.80
C GLU A 78 1.43 10.46 17.51
N VAL A 79 0.30 9.78 17.34
CA VAL A 79 -0.01 9.02 16.12
C VAL A 79 -0.05 9.95 14.90
N VAL A 80 -0.74 11.10 15.00
CA VAL A 80 -0.76 12.11 13.93
C VAL A 80 0.64 12.64 13.64
N ALA A 81 1.48 12.82 14.67
CA ALA A 81 2.87 13.24 14.49
C ALA A 81 3.74 12.16 13.82
N LEU A 82 3.48 10.87 14.09
CA LEU A 82 4.13 9.75 13.40
C LEU A 82 3.80 9.77 11.90
N VAL A 83 2.52 9.89 11.56
CA VAL A 83 2.06 10.01 10.16
C VAL A 83 2.70 11.23 9.50
N GLY A 84 2.70 12.39 10.18
CA GLY A 84 3.32 13.60 9.66
C GLY A 84 4.80 13.44 9.35
N ARG A 85 5.55 12.76 10.22
CA ARG A 85 6.98 12.45 9.96
C ARG A 85 7.18 11.55 8.74
N ALA A 86 6.32 10.54 8.59
CA ALA A 86 6.40 9.61 7.46
C ALA A 86 6.00 10.30 6.14
N ALA A 87 4.93 11.10 6.15
CA ALA A 87 4.42 11.81 4.98
C ALA A 87 5.16 13.13 4.66
N GLY A 88 6.00 13.65 5.57
CA GLY A 88 6.78 14.86 5.35
C GLY A 88 6.10 16.17 5.77
N PHE A 89 5.16 16.13 6.73
CA PHE A 89 4.55 17.35 7.29
C PHE A 89 4.67 17.40 8.82
N ALA A 90 4.58 18.62 9.38
CA ALA A 90 4.58 18.85 10.82
C ALA A 90 3.16 19.24 11.27
N PRO A 91 2.41 18.33 11.90
CA PRO A 91 1.09 18.67 12.41
C PRO A 91 1.18 19.60 13.63
N SER A 92 0.19 20.50 13.78
CA SER A 92 0.01 21.26 15.02
C SER A 92 -1.32 20.89 15.68
N PRO A 93 -1.45 21.03 17.01
CA PRO A 93 -2.71 20.74 17.70
C PRO A 93 -3.88 21.62 17.24
N THR A 94 -3.60 22.79 16.66
CA THR A 94 -4.62 23.72 16.12
C THR A 94 -5.04 23.39 14.69
N TRP A 95 -4.27 22.58 13.95
CA TRP A 95 -4.64 22.17 12.61
C TRP A 95 -5.61 20.98 12.68
N ARG A 96 -6.90 21.27 12.67
CA ARG A 96 -7.98 20.28 12.86
C ARG A 96 -8.64 19.83 11.57
N SER A 97 -8.53 20.61 10.50
CA SER A 97 -9.23 20.33 9.24
C SER A 97 -8.49 20.91 8.04
N GLY A 98 -8.90 20.52 6.86
CA GLY A 98 -8.38 21.01 5.58
C GLY A 98 -7.29 20.14 4.98
N PRO A 99 -6.67 20.57 3.87
CA PRO A 99 -5.76 19.76 3.08
C PRO A 99 -4.57 19.23 3.89
N VAL A 100 -4.17 17.99 3.58
CA VAL A 100 -2.96 17.36 4.11
C VAL A 100 -1.96 17.21 2.96
N PRO A 101 -0.70 17.65 3.12
CA PRO A 101 0.33 17.41 2.13
C PRO A 101 0.98 16.04 2.34
N VAL A 102 1.50 15.50 1.25
CA VAL A 102 2.46 14.39 1.26
C VAL A 102 3.69 14.81 0.43
N ASP A 103 4.85 14.68 1.02
CA ASP A 103 6.10 15.02 0.35
C ASP A 103 6.44 13.98 -0.73
N PRO A 104 6.49 14.36 -2.03
CA PRO A 104 6.81 13.42 -3.10
C PRO A 104 8.21 12.80 -2.97
N ASP A 105 9.16 13.48 -2.36
CA ASP A 105 10.51 12.93 -2.15
C ASP A 105 10.47 11.81 -1.08
N ARG A 106 9.64 11.92 -0.05
CA ARG A 106 9.41 10.83 0.93
C ARG A 106 8.80 9.61 0.28
N VAL A 107 7.82 9.81 -0.63
CA VAL A 107 7.22 8.69 -1.37
C VAL A 107 8.26 8.01 -2.24
N LEU A 108 9.10 8.76 -2.96
CA LEU A 108 10.16 8.19 -3.81
C LEU A 108 11.20 7.45 -2.97
N ASP A 109 11.68 8.02 -1.87
CA ASP A 109 12.66 7.38 -0.98
C ASP A 109 12.11 6.04 -0.45
N ALA A 110 10.85 6.01 -0.04
CA ALA A 110 10.20 4.79 0.43
C ALA A 110 9.99 3.75 -0.69
N CYS A 111 9.60 4.18 -1.90
CA CYS A 111 9.50 3.31 -3.07
C CYS A 111 10.88 2.73 -3.46
N GLU A 112 11.94 3.52 -3.40
CA GLU A 112 13.30 3.05 -3.63
C GLU A 112 13.72 2.02 -2.58
N ALA A 113 13.37 2.24 -1.29
CA ALA A 113 13.62 1.26 -0.22
C ALA A 113 12.86 -0.05 -0.45
N VAL A 114 11.59 0.01 -0.91
CA VAL A 114 10.84 -1.18 -1.37
C VAL A 114 11.63 -1.90 -2.46
N GLY A 115 12.08 -1.16 -3.48
CA GLY A 115 12.85 -1.73 -4.60
C GLY A 115 14.16 -2.37 -4.15
N ASP A 116 14.91 -1.74 -3.25
CA ASP A 116 16.15 -2.28 -2.69
C ASP A 116 15.91 -3.60 -1.93
N ARG A 117 14.84 -3.67 -1.12
CA ARG A 117 14.48 -4.89 -0.41
C ARG A 117 14.01 -6.00 -1.36
N LEU A 118 13.22 -5.66 -2.39
CA LEU A 118 12.83 -6.62 -3.43
C LEU A 118 14.02 -7.10 -4.26
N ALA A 119 15.01 -6.24 -4.52
CA ALA A 119 16.25 -6.63 -5.17
C ALA A 119 17.04 -7.66 -4.33
N LEU A 120 16.97 -7.55 -2.99
CA LEU A 120 17.54 -8.55 -2.09
C LEU A 120 16.77 -9.87 -2.18
N ALA A 121 15.44 -9.83 -2.26
CA ALA A 121 14.61 -11.02 -2.47
C ALA A 121 14.97 -11.75 -3.77
N VAL A 122 15.15 -10.99 -4.87
CA VAL A 122 15.65 -11.56 -6.15
C VAL A 122 16.97 -12.28 -5.96
N ARG A 123 17.95 -11.61 -5.34
CA ARG A 123 19.29 -12.19 -5.14
C ARG A 123 19.31 -13.44 -4.24
N ARG A 124 18.38 -13.52 -3.29
CA ARG A 124 18.28 -14.63 -2.33
C ARG A 124 17.36 -15.75 -2.79
N GLY A 125 16.61 -15.56 -3.89
CA GLY A 125 15.60 -16.50 -4.33
C GLY A 125 14.46 -16.64 -3.31
N GLU A 126 14.11 -15.55 -2.65
CA GLU A 126 13.04 -15.54 -1.65
C GLU A 126 11.67 -15.77 -2.28
N ARG A 127 10.77 -16.37 -1.49
CA ARG A 127 9.37 -16.58 -1.85
C ARG A 127 8.55 -15.39 -1.37
N VAL A 128 7.78 -14.78 -2.25
CA VAL A 128 7.09 -13.52 -1.99
C VAL A 128 5.59 -13.69 -2.13
N ILE A 129 4.82 -13.08 -1.23
CA ILE A 129 3.38 -12.84 -1.42
C ILE A 129 3.18 -11.38 -1.77
N LEU A 130 2.40 -11.13 -2.83
CA LEU A 130 1.85 -9.82 -3.17
C LEU A 130 0.36 -9.83 -2.87
N ALA A 131 -0.13 -8.83 -2.14
CA ALA A 131 -1.54 -8.75 -1.77
C ALA A 131 -2.01 -7.30 -1.64
N THR A 132 -3.29 -7.05 -1.91
CA THR A 132 -3.88 -5.73 -1.69
C THR A 132 -5.27 -5.80 -1.09
N GLY A 133 -5.50 -4.98 -0.06
CA GLY A 133 -6.83 -4.65 0.47
C GLY A 133 -7.52 -3.56 -0.34
N HIS A 134 -6.83 -2.93 -1.32
CA HIS A 134 -7.34 -1.85 -2.15
C HIS A 134 -7.32 -2.22 -3.65
N PRO A 135 -8.18 -3.16 -4.09
CA PRO A 135 -8.06 -3.81 -5.40
C PRO A 135 -8.26 -2.86 -6.59
N VAL A 136 -9.02 -1.79 -6.43
CA VAL A 136 -9.24 -0.83 -7.53
C VAL A 136 -8.03 0.11 -7.70
N GLY A 137 -7.47 0.63 -6.60
CA GLY A 137 -6.36 1.58 -6.63
C GLY A 137 -5.03 0.90 -6.91
N LEU A 138 -4.63 -0.01 -6.03
CA LEU A 138 -3.25 -0.49 -5.94
C LEU A 138 -2.95 -1.78 -6.74
N ALA A 139 -3.98 -2.54 -7.15
CA ALA A 139 -3.76 -3.83 -7.81
C ALA A 139 -2.82 -3.72 -9.02
N HIS A 140 -2.97 -2.70 -9.85
CA HIS A 140 -2.15 -2.53 -11.04
C HIS A 140 -0.66 -2.33 -10.71
N LEU A 141 -0.36 -1.55 -9.67
CA LEU A 141 1.02 -1.38 -9.17
C LEU A 141 1.63 -2.72 -8.75
N TYR A 142 0.92 -3.49 -7.92
CA TYR A 142 1.40 -4.80 -7.46
C TYR A 142 1.56 -5.79 -8.60
N ILE A 143 0.63 -5.81 -9.57
CA ILE A 143 0.70 -6.68 -10.75
C ILE A 143 1.96 -6.37 -11.57
N GLU A 144 2.23 -5.11 -11.86
CA GLU A 144 3.38 -4.71 -12.66
C GLU A 144 4.71 -4.97 -11.94
N VAL A 145 4.78 -4.71 -10.62
CA VAL A 145 5.94 -5.10 -9.81
C VAL A 145 6.09 -6.63 -9.79
N GLY A 146 5.01 -7.36 -9.61
CA GLY A 146 5.00 -8.83 -9.61
C GLY A 146 5.51 -9.43 -10.91
N ARG A 147 5.18 -8.82 -12.05
CA ARG A 147 5.70 -9.23 -13.36
C ARG A 147 7.22 -9.08 -13.45
N GLN A 148 7.73 -7.96 -12.93
CA GLN A 148 9.18 -7.72 -12.90
C GLN A 148 9.90 -8.70 -11.96
N LEU A 149 9.29 -9.08 -10.85
CA LEU A 149 9.83 -10.09 -9.93
C LEU A 149 9.84 -11.48 -10.58
N ARG A 150 8.72 -11.91 -11.19
CA ARG A 150 8.63 -13.19 -11.90
C ARG A 150 9.64 -13.29 -13.05
N ALA A 151 9.80 -12.22 -13.81
CA ALA A 151 10.79 -12.18 -14.90
C ALA A 151 12.23 -12.39 -14.42
N ARG A 152 12.48 -12.14 -13.11
CA ARG A 152 13.77 -12.34 -12.42
C ARG A 152 13.83 -13.62 -11.59
N GLY A 153 12.85 -14.50 -11.76
CA GLY A 153 12.82 -15.83 -11.13
C GLY A 153 12.32 -15.87 -9.69
N VAL A 154 11.73 -14.78 -9.17
CA VAL A 154 11.11 -14.79 -7.83
C VAL A 154 9.84 -15.64 -7.85
N ALA A 155 9.72 -16.55 -6.89
CA ALA A 155 8.51 -17.33 -6.68
C ALA A 155 7.44 -16.46 -5.99
N LEU A 156 6.38 -16.12 -6.72
CA LEU A 156 5.18 -15.51 -6.14
C LEU A 156 4.25 -16.61 -5.66
N LEU A 157 4.09 -16.70 -4.33
CA LEU A 157 3.24 -17.70 -3.70
C LEU A 157 1.77 -17.31 -3.83
N GLN A 158 0.91 -18.32 -4.00
CA GLN A 158 -0.54 -18.15 -4.14
C GLN A 158 -1.30 -19.13 -3.24
N PRO A 159 -1.02 -19.11 -1.91
CA PRO A 159 -1.69 -20.02 -1.00
C PRO A 159 -3.17 -19.64 -0.80
N TYR A 160 -3.99 -20.64 -0.44
CA TYR A 160 -5.41 -20.46 -0.08
C TYR A 160 -6.28 -19.92 -1.23
N GLU A 161 -5.89 -20.12 -2.48
CA GLU A 161 -6.69 -19.67 -3.63
C GLU A 161 -8.02 -20.40 -3.72
N ALA A 162 -9.11 -19.66 -3.84
CA ALA A 162 -10.46 -20.19 -4.02
C ALA A 162 -10.96 -21.11 -2.89
N GLU A 163 -10.32 -21.08 -1.72
CA GLU A 163 -10.84 -21.77 -0.54
C GLU A 163 -11.85 -20.85 0.17
N PRO A 164 -13.15 -21.23 0.24
CA PRO A 164 -14.17 -20.36 0.83
C PRO A 164 -14.14 -20.42 2.35
N TRP A 165 -14.45 -19.30 3.00
CA TRP A 165 -14.81 -19.27 4.42
C TRP A 165 -16.04 -18.40 4.67
N TRP A 166 -16.72 -18.67 5.76
CA TRP A 166 -17.94 -17.99 6.15
C TRP A 166 -17.70 -17.15 7.41
N GLU A 167 -18.24 -15.95 7.41
CA GLU A 167 -18.32 -15.11 8.61
C GLU A 167 -19.78 -15.02 9.07
N PRO A 168 -20.03 -14.93 10.38
CA PRO A 168 -21.38 -14.82 10.91
C PRO A 168 -22.11 -13.60 10.33
N GLY A 169 -23.35 -13.84 9.86
CA GLY A 169 -24.21 -12.77 9.32
C GLY A 169 -24.05 -12.48 7.83
N LEU A 170 -23.18 -13.19 7.13
CA LEU A 170 -23.07 -13.12 5.68
C LEU A 170 -23.83 -14.25 5.01
N ASP A 171 -24.40 -13.95 3.86
CA ASP A 171 -25.14 -14.88 2.99
C ASP A 171 -24.28 -15.45 1.84
N HIS A 172 -23.01 -15.05 1.78
CA HIS A 172 -22.02 -15.51 0.82
C HIS A 172 -20.68 -15.78 1.51
N PRO A 173 -19.85 -16.69 0.99
CA PRO A 173 -18.50 -16.91 1.51
C PRO A 173 -17.57 -15.80 1.05
N TRP A 174 -16.48 -15.62 1.82
CA TRP A 174 -15.28 -14.93 1.38
C TRP A 174 -14.31 -15.92 0.73
N GLU A 175 -13.53 -15.43 -0.21
CA GLU A 175 -12.43 -16.17 -0.84
C GLU A 175 -11.24 -15.24 -1.06
N VAL A 176 -10.03 -15.83 -1.13
CA VAL A 176 -8.87 -15.17 -1.71
C VAL A 176 -8.78 -15.55 -3.19
N ARG A 177 -8.69 -14.55 -4.06
CA ARG A 177 -8.42 -14.77 -5.50
C ARG A 177 -7.18 -14.03 -5.91
N TYR A 178 -6.50 -14.58 -6.88
CA TYR A 178 -5.28 -14.01 -7.44
C TYR A 178 -5.52 -13.45 -8.84
N LEU A 179 -5.18 -12.18 -9.00
CA LEU A 179 -5.10 -11.56 -10.33
C LEU A 179 -3.63 -11.32 -10.65
N GLU A 180 -3.12 -12.00 -11.67
CA GLU A 180 -1.70 -11.91 -12.05
C GLU A 180 -0.73 -12.09 -10.87
N GLY A 181 -1.07 -12.97 -9.92
CA GLY A 181 -0.25 -13.30 -8.75
C GLY A 181 -0.39 -12.36 -7.57
N VAL A 182 -1.34 -11.44 -7.59
CA VAL A 182 -1.68 -10.53 -6.48
C VAL A 182 -2.95 -11.03 -5.79
N ALA A 183 -2.87 -11.28 -4.49
CA ALA A 183 -4.01 -11.74 -3.68
C ALA A 183 -4.98 -10.60 -3.39
N MET A 184 -6.25 -10.88 -3.47
CA MET A 184 -7.36 -9.96 -3.16
C MET A 184 -8.50 -10.72 -2.50
N LEU A 185 -9.26 -10.02 -1.65
CA LEU A 185 -10.51 -10.53 -1.08
C LEU A 185 -11.63 -10.43 -2.11
N THR A 186 -12.46 -11.47 -2.20
CA THR A 186 -13.68 -11.46 -3.02
C THR A 186 -14.86 -12.08 -2.29
N ASP A 187 -16.05 -11.63 -2.65
CA ASP A 187 -17.34 -12.24 -2.26
C ASP A 187 -17.88 -13.19 -3.35
N GLY A 188 -17.04 -13.58 -4.31
CA GLY A 188 -17.40 -14.39 -5.47
C GLY A 188 -17.92 -13.58 -6.66
N SER A 189 -18.37 -12.34 -6.47
CA SER A 189 -18.89 -11.47 -7.53
C SER A 189 -18.03 -10.25 -7.81
N SER A 190 -17.29 -9.75 -6.81
CA SER A 190 -16.44 -8.57 -6.93
C SER A 190 -15.21 -8.67 -6.02
N MET A 191 -14.13 -7.98 -6.43
CA MET A 191 -12.99 -7.75 -5.55
C MET A 191 -13.36 -6.69 -4.52
N ARG A 192 -13.05 -6.96 -3.24
CA ARG A 192 -13.51 -6.13 -2.11
C ARG A 192 -12.38 -5.35 -1.48
N HIS A 193 -12.63 -4.06 -1.25
CA HIS A 193 -11.79 -3.29 -0.35
C HIS A 193 -11.91 -3.88 1.06
N THR A 194 -10.78 -4.08 1.74
CA THR A 194 -10.79 -4.70 3.07
C THR A 194 -9.65 -4.23 3.96
N HIS A 195 -9.99 -3.95 5.21
CA HIS A 195 -9.04 -3.74 6.31
C HIS A 195 -8.81 -5.01 7.13
N SER A 196 -9.54 -6.09 6.82
CA SER A 196 -9.44 -7.37 7.53
C SER A 196 -8.09 -8.04 7.31
N ALA A 197 -7.49 -8.52 8.39
CA ALA A 197 -6.30 -9.38 8.35
C ALA A 197 -6.64 -10.86 8.13
N GLU A 198 -7.91 -11.24 8.12
CA GLU A 198 -8.31 -12.64 8.01
C GLU A 198 -7.83 -13.31 6.72
N PRO A 199 -7.89 -12.66 5.53
CA PRO A 199 -7.38 -13.26 4.30
C PRO A 199 -5.92 -13.69 4.42
N ILE A 200 -5.04 -12.79 4.86
CA ILE A 200 -3.60 -13.10 4.96
C ILE A 200 -3.31 -14.14 6.05
N ARG A 201 -4.05 -14.15 7.17
CA ARG A 201 -3.90 -15.18 8.21
C ARG A 201 -4.13 -16.57 7.64
N ARG A 202 -5.22 -16.76 6.88
CA ARG A 202 -5.53 -18.03 6.21
C ARG A 202 -4.47 -18.42 5.19
N MET A 203 -3.96 -17.46 4.44
CA MET A 203 -2.87 -17.68 3.49
C MET A 203 -1.61 -18.18 4.21
N LEU A 204 -1.23 -17.54 5.33
CA LEU A 204 -0.03 -17.88 6.11
C LEU A 204 -0.15 -19.23 6.85
N GLU A 205 -1.37 -19.71 7.15
CA GLU A 205 -1.61 -21.05 7.67
C GLU A 205 -1.31 -22.15 6.64
N ARG A 206 -1.43 -21.85 5.35
CA ARG A 206 -1.13 -22.79 4.26
C ARG A 206 0.32 -22.78 3.86
N GLU A 207 0.90 -21.60 3.69
CA GLU A 207 2.28 -21.45 3.26
C GLU A 207 2.86 -20.13 3.75
N ARG A 208 4.04 -20.20 4.35
CA ARG A 208 4.76 -19.03 4.87
C ARG A 208 5.74 -18.50 3.83
N PRO A 209 5.63 -17.23 3.41
CA PRO A 209 6.61 -16.57 2.53
C PRO A 209 7.84 -16.12 3.34
N ASP A 210 8.88 -15.74 2.61
CA ASP A 210 10.04 -15.05 3.17
C ASP A 210 9.79 -13.54 3.27
N LEU A 211 8.94 -13.00 2.38
CA LEU A 211 8.59 -11.58 2.30
C LEU A 211 7.15 -11.38 1.84
N VAL A 212 6.47 -10.40 2.43
CA VAL A 212 5.16 -9.90 1.96
C VAL A 212 5.32 -8.47 1.46
N PHE A 213 4.72 -8.13 0.33
CA PHE A 213 4.52 -6.75 -0.10
C PHE A 213 3.01 -6.51 -0.27
N ALA A 214 2.43 -5.71 0.61
CA ALA A 214 0.99 -5.56 0.72
C ALA A 214 0.57 -4.20 1.31
N ASP A 215 -0.73 -4.01 1.46
CA ASP A 215 -1.36 -2.88 2.13
C ASP A 215 -2.45 -3.34 3.10
N HIS A 216 -3.01 -2.40 3.86
CA HIS A 216 -4.15 -2.59 4.77
C HIS A 216 -4.03 -3.83 5.67
N GLY A 217 -5.11 -4.60 5.79
CA GLY A 217 -5.16 -5.81 6.63
C GLY A 217 -4.23 -6.94 6.15
N PHE A 218 -3.92 -7.02 4.85
CA PHE A 218 -2.92 -7.97 4.36
C PHE A 218 -1.53 -7.66 4.92
N ALA A 219 -1.14 -6.38 4.92
CA ALA A 219 0.14 -5.98 5.51
C ALA A 219 0.13 -6.13 7.04
N GLY A 220 -0.92 -5.61 7.69
CA GLY A 220 -1.04 -5.67 9.15
C GLY A 220 -1.02 -7.10 9.69
N GLY A 221 -1.78 -8.02 9.08
CA GLY A 221 -1.79 -9.42 9.47
C GLY A 221 -0.47 -10.16 9.23
N ALA A 222 0.27 -9.81 8.18
CA ALA A 222 1.60 -10.37 7.91
C ALA A 222 2.62 -9.88 8.96
N ILE A 223 2.62 -8.59 9.29
CA ILE A 223 3.44 -8.01 10.37
C ILE A 223 3.10 -8.66 11.71
N GLU A 224 1.81 -8.82 12.04
CA GLU A 224 1.37 -9.51 13.26
C GLU A 224 1.89 -10.92 13.37
N ALA A 225 1.91 -11.65 12.25
CA ALA A 225 2.44 -13.01 12.17
C ALA A 225 3.98 -13.07 12.18
N GLY A 226 4.69 -11.93 12.27
CA GLY A 226 6.15 -11.85 12.27
C GLY A 226 6.77 -12.22 10.93
N VAL A 227 6.07 -11.95 9.82
CA VAL A 227 6.64 -12.05 8.46
C VAL A 227 7.21 -10.69 8.08
N GLU A 228 8.40 -10.67 7.50
CA GLU A 228 8.97 -9.43 6.98
C GLU A 228 8.04 -8.85 5.91
N THR A 229 7.67 -7.57 6.07
CA THR A 229 6.61 -6.97 5.27
C THR A 229 7.03 -5.58 4.80
N LEU A 230 6.91 -5.35 3.49
CA LEU A 230 6.91 -4.04 2.86
C LEU A 230 5.46 -3.58 2.72
N SER A 231 5.17 -2.33 3.01
CA SER A 231 3.78 -1.90 2.99
C SER A 231 3.56 -0.53 2.35
N ILE A 232 2.33 -0.35 1.84
CA ILE A 232 1.77 0.92 1.42
C ILE A 232 0.69 1.29 2.44
N ALA A 233 0.64 2.55 2.83
CA ALA A 233 -0.37 3.11 3.72
C ALA A 233 -0.89 4.43 3.16
N ASP A 234 -2.20 4.63 3.23
CA ASP A 234 -2.77 5.97 3.05
C ASP A 234 -2.36 6.87 4.22
N VAL A 235 -2.29 8.16 3.96
CA VAL A 235 -1.97 9.17 4.96
C VAL A 235 -2.95 9.17 6.14
N ASN A 236 -4.15 8.66 5.95
CA ASN A 236 -5.17 8.53 6.99
C ASN A 236 -5.21 7.16 7.68
N ASP A 237 -4.36 6.20 7.26
CA ASP A 237 -4.32 4.85 7.82
C ASP A 237 -3.06 4.62 8.68
N PRO A 238 -3.09 5.03 9.96
CA PRO A 238 -1.91 5.14 10.79
C PRO A 238 -1.33 3.81 11.28
N ALA A 239 -2.07 2.69 11.24
CA ALA A 239 -1.68 1.44 11.88
C ALA A 239 -0.31 0.91 11.45
N LEU A 240 -0.01 0.94 10.14
CA LEU A 240 1.27 0.47 9.60
C LEU A 240 2.42 1.42 9.97
N VAL A 241 2.15 2.73 10.03
CA VAL A 241 3.12 3.74 10.49
C VAL A 241 3.44 3.56 11.97
N VAL A 242 2.44 3.26 12.80
CA VAL A 242 2.62 2.93 14.23
C VAL A 242 3.42 1.63 14.37
N ALA A 243 3.13 0.60 13.57
CA ALA A 243 3.89 -0.65 13.58
C ALA A 243 5.37 -0.41 13.22
N ALA A 244 5.66 0.50 12.27
CA ALA A 244 7.03 0.90 11.94
C ALA A 244 7.71 1.63 13.10
N ALA A 245 7.01 2.55 13.77
CA ALA A 245 7.53 3.24 14.97
C ALA A 245 7.84 2.30 16.13
N LEU A 246 7.14 1.16 16.20
CA LEU A 246 7.38 0.08 17.16
C LEU A 246 8.48 -0.91 16.70
N GLY A 247 9.10 -0.67 15.55
CA GLY A 247 10.15 -1.55 15.00
C GLY A 247 9.65 -2.90 14.48
N ARG A 248 8.35 -3.02 14.17
CA ARG A 248 7.73 -4.28 13.70
C ARG A 248 7.80 -4.44 12.18
N THR A 249 8.04 -3.37 11.46
CA THR A 249 8.31 -3.32 10.01
C THR A 249 9.26 -2.17 9.73
N GLU A 250 10.01 -2.24 8.63
CA GLU A 250 11.02 -1.23 8.32
C GLU A 250 10.55 -0.26 7.22
N VAL A 251 9.76 -0.74 6.26
CA VAL A 251 9.40 0.02 5.07
C VAL A 251 7.88 0.19 4.95
N VAL A 252 7.45 1.43 5.10
CA VAL A 252 6.06 1.87 4.87
C VAL A 252 6.07 3.04 3.90
N VAL A 253 5.47 2.88 2.74
CA VAL A 253 5.27 3.96 1.76
C VAL A 253 3.98 4.69 2.14
N VAL A 254 4.10 5.89 2.71
CA VAL A 254 2.93 6.72 3.03
C VAL A 254 2.61 7.62 1.84
N MET A 255 1.44 7.45 1.26
CA MET A 255 0.99 8.19 0.06
C MET A 255 -0.54 8.24 0.00
N ASP A 256 -1.10 8.91 -1.00
CA ASP A 256 -2.53 8.77 -1.33
C ASP A 256 -2.74 7.46 -2.10
N ASP A 257 -3.49 6.53 -1.53
CA ASP A 257 -3.84 5.26 -2.17
C ASP A 257 -5.24 5.26 -2.81
N ASN A 258 -5.92 6.40 -2.76
CA ASN A 258 -7.27 6.59 -3.30
C ASN A 258 -7.28 7.40 -4.62
N VAL A 259 -6.35 7.10 -5.50
CA VAL A 259 -6.23 7.70 -6.83
C VAL A 259 -6.40 6.65 -7.93
N ARG A 260 -6.41 7.09 -9.19
CA ARG A 260 -6.55 6.19 -10.33
C ARG A 260 -5.34 5.25 -10.46
N PRO A 261 -5.53 3.98 -10.83
CA PRO A 261 -4.44 2.99 -10.92
C PRO A 261 -3.23 3.44 -11.73
N GLU A 262 -3.47 4.12 -12.85
CA GLU A 262 -2.40 4.59 -13.73
C GLU A 262 -1.53 5.69 -13.10
N ALA A 263 -2.00 6.35 -12.04
CA ALA A 263 -1.24 7.39 -11.34
C ALA A 263 -0.02 6.82 -10.60
N TYR A 264 -0.03 5.52 -10.22
CA TYR A 264 1.08 4.87 -9.50
C TYR A 264 2.28 4.50 -10.39
N TRP A 265 2.25 4.83 -11.68
CA TRP A 265 3.38 4.58 -12.56
C TRP A 265 4.73 5.14 -12.07
N PRO A 266 4.84 6.35 -11.45
CA PRO A 266 6.09 6.82 -10.87
C PRO A 266 6.60 5.94 -9.71
N CYS A 267 5.69 5.42 -8.87
CA CYS A 267 6.03 4.47 -7.80
C CYS A 267 6.59 3.17 -8.39
N PHE A 268 5.94 2.64 -9.43
CA PHE A 268 6.46 1.47 -10.16
C PHE A 268 7.87 1.72 -10.66
N GLN A 269 8.12 2.84 -11.36
CA GLN A 269 9.45 3.14 -11.90
C GLN A 269 10.51 3.27 -10.80
N ALA A 270 10.19 3.94 -9.68
CA ALA A 270 11.09 4.07 -8.55
C ALA A 270 11.45 2.71 -7.93
N ILE A 271 10.46 1.81 -7.79
CA ILE A 271 10.67 0.46 -7.27
C ILE A 271 11.51 -0.38 -8.21
N VAL A 272 11.12 -0.46 -9.49
CA VAL A 272 11.76 -1.40 -10.44
C VAL A 272 13.14 -0.96 -10.91
N ALA A 273 13.44 0.33 -10.83
CA ALA A 273 14.78 0.85 -11.12
C ALA A 273 15.87 0.30 -10.18
N ARG A 274 15.47 -0.24 -9.01
CA ARG A 274 16.37 -0.84 -8.02
C ARG A 274 16.60 -2.33 -8.24
N LEU A 275 15.77 -2.98 -9.06
CA LEU A 275 15.88 -4.42 -9.34
C LEU A 275 17.07 -4.72 -10.26
N PRO A 276 17.75 -5.86 -10.07
CA PRO A 276 18.88 -6.27 -10.91
C PRO A 276 18.46 -6.60 -12.33
#